data_4c3ebf33fca5183c52710f925be265a6
#
_entry.id   4c3ebf33fca5183c52710f925be265a6
#
_cell.length_a   1.000
_cell.length_b   1.000
_cell.length_c   1.000
_cell.angle_alpha   90.00
_cell.angle_beta   90.00
_cell.angle_gamma   90.00
#
_symmetry.space_group_name_H-M   'P 1'
#
loop_
_entity.id
_entity.type
_entity.pdbx_description
1 polymer ?
#
loop_
_entity_poly.entity_id
_entity_poly.type
_entity_poly.pdbx_seq_one_letter_code
_entity_poly.pdbx_strand_id
1 'polypeptide(L)'
;VGLRYIISDLNFNFDEDTSVGNAFAADIALFYTNYLMLGRRECLFNLGLNASNIGSKISHDGGNTNQFIPTNLRLGASFMVPIDEYNTISFSADVNKLMVPTKPSYRQFLDEEFGPEFEDDSYSYASEYQSWLDASGYNDISPISGIFKSFADAPGGFKEELQEIYWGVGVEYAYNNQFFLRGGYHYENEFKGNRKY
;
A
#
# COMPACT_ATOMS: atom_id res chain seq x y z
N VAL A 1 16.40 -8.81 -2.70
CA VAL A 1 15.28 -9.73 -2.41
C VAL A 1 15.30 -10.04 -0.93
N GLY A 2 14.14 -9.95 -0.28
CA GLY A 2 13.92 -10.32 1.13
C GLY A 2 12.90 -11.43 1.24
N LEU A 3 13.04 -12.30 2.22
CA LEU A 3 12.04 -13.30 2.58
C LEU A 3 11.68 -13.13 4.05
N ARG A 4 10.39 -13.19 4.36
CA ARG A 4 9.88 -13.04 5.73
C ARG A 4 8.90 -14.15 6.07
N TYR A 5 8.99 -14.61 7.30
CA TYR A 5 7.95 -15.39 7.95
C TYR A 5 7.30 -14.50 9.01
N ILE A 6 6.00 -14.36 8.93
CA ILE A 6 5.21 -13.48 9.78
C ILE A 6 4.42 -14.35 10.73
N ILE A 7 4.55 -14.06 12.02
CA ILE A 7 3.74 -14.64 13.09
C ILE A 7 2.99 -13.48 13.73
N SER A 8 1.68 -13.55 13.75
CA SER A 8 0.82 -12.52 14.33
C SER A 8 -0.11 -13.15 15.35
N ASP A 9 0.04 -12.73 16.60
CA ASP A 9 -0.82 -13.13 17.69
C ASP A 9 -1.67 -11.92 18.10
N LEU A 10 -2.98 -12.01 17.90
CA LEU A 10 -3.95 -10.98 18.26
C LEU A 10 -4.67 -11.28 19.58
N ASN A 11 -4.24 -12.30 20.31
CA ASN A 11 -4.86 -12.72 21.55
C ASN A 11 -4.50 -11.76 22.70
N PHE A 12 -5.12 -10.59 22.72
CA PHE A 12 -4.85 -9.54 23.72
C PHE A 12 -5.56 -9.73 25.05
N ASN A 13 -6.53 -10.60 25.16
CA ASN A 13 -7.19 -10.97 26.43
C ASN A 13 -8.41 -11.88 26.13
N PHE A 14 -8.30 -13.16 26.43
CA PHE A 14 -9.40 -14.05 26.78
C PHE A 14 -10.49 -14.36 25.73
N ASP A 15 -10.28 -14.08 24.44
CA ASP A 15 -11.16 -14.60 23.41
C ASP A 15 -10.64 -15.96 22.95
N GLU A 16 -11.36 -17.02 23.31
CA GLU A 16 -10.99 -18.42 22.99
C GLU A 16 -11.03 -18.72 21.48
N ASP A 17 -11.59 -17.80 20.66
CA ASP A 17 -11.81 -17.99 19.22
C ASP A 17 -10.68 -17.43 18.34
N THR A 18 -9.65 -16.78 18.90
CA THR A 18 -8.54 -16.26 18.13
C THR A 18 -7.37 -17.23 18.08
N SER A 19 -6.86 -17.47 16.88
CA SER A 19 -5.68 -18.29 16.63
C SER A 19 -4.49 -17.45 16.15
N VAL A 20 -3.27 -17.96 16.37
CA VAL A 20 -2.05 -17.32 15.86
C VAL A 20 -2.03 -17.39 14.35
N GLY A 21 -2.01 -16.23 13.70
CA GLY A 21 -1.91 -16.09 12.26
C GLY A 21 -0.47 -16.25 11.78
N ASN A 22 -0.29 -16.97 10.69
CA ASN A 22 1.01 -17.18 10.04
C ASN A 22 0.94 -16.80 8.56
N ALA A 23 1.99 -16.13 8.07
CA ALA A 23 2.11 -15.80 6.67
C ALA A 23 3.58 -15.83 6.20
N PHE A 24 3.78 -16.10 4.92
CA PHE A 24 5.06 -15.92 4.23
C PHE A 24 4.97 -14.71 3.33
N ALA A 25 6.04 -13.93 3.26
CA ALA A 25 6.15 -12.79 2.38
C ALA A 25 7.53 -12.69 1.74
N ALA A 26 7.56 -12.15 0.54
CA ALA A 26 8.77 -11.81 -0.18
C ALA A 26 8.78 -10.30 -0.52
N ASP A 27 9.97 -9.72 -0.56
CA ASP A 27 10.20 -8.36 -1.02
C ASP A 27 11.19 -8.39 -2.18
N ILE A 28 10.88 -7.60 -3.21
CA ILE A 28 11.74 -7.42 -4.38
C ILE A 28 11.99 -5.93 -4.53
N ALA A 29 13.27 -5.54 -4.60
CA ALA A 29 13.66 -4.17 -4.86
C ALA A 29 14.67 -4.09 -5.99
N LEU A 30 14.51 -3.08 -6.84
CA LEU A 30 15.41 -2.71 -7.91
C LEU A 30 15.87 -1.27 -7.66
N PHE A 31 17.14 -1.02 -7.87
CA PHE A 31 17.71 0.30 -7.74
C PHE A 31 18.63 0.58 -8.93
N TYR A 32 18.44 1.74 -9.54
CA TYR A 32 19.22 2.23 -10.65
C TYR A 32 19.81 3.58 -10.30
N THR A 33 21.10 3.75 -10.56
CA THR A 33 21.83 5.00 -10.36
C THR A 33 22.54 5.38 -11.65
N ASN A 34 22.47 6.66 -12.01
CA ASN A 34 23.18 7.19 -13.16
C ASN A 34 23.66 8.62 -12.89
N TYR A 35 24.83 8.95 -13.45
CA TYR A 35 25.38 10.29 -13.42
C TYR A 35 25.02 11.03 -14.71
N LEU A 36 24.47 12.22 -14.55
CA LEU A 36 24.01 13.07 -15.65
C LEU A 36 24.74 14.40 -15.60
N MET A 37 25.24 14.85 -16.73
CA MET A 37 25.88 16.16 -16.82
C MET A 37 24.85 17.27 -17.07
N LEU A 38 24.73 18.18 -16.11
CA LEU A 38 23.95 19.39 -16.24
C LEU A 38 24.89 20.59 -16.40
N GLY A 39 25.20 20.92 -17.65
CA GLY A 39 26.27 21.87 -17.96
C GLY A 39 27.65 21.33 -17.56
N ARG A 40 28.28 21.93 -16.54
CA ARG A 40 29.57 21.50 -16.00
C ARG A 40 29.44 20.70 -14.68
N ARG A 41 28.22 20.46 -14.21
CA ARG A 41 27.95 19.78 -12.95
C ARG A 41 27.58 18.33 -13.23
N GLU A 42 28.20 17.42 -12.50
CA GLU A 42 27.83 16.01 -12.49
C GLU A 42 26.74 15.81 -11.45
N CYS A 43 25.54 15.55 -11.91
CA CYS A 43 24.35 15.32 -11.08
C CYS A 43 24.11 13.82 -10.92
N LEU A 44 23.52 13.43 -9.80
CA LEU A 44 23.19 12.03 -9.53
C LEU A 44 21.69 11.82 -9.66
N PHE A 45 21.28 10.91 -10.55
CA PHE A 45 19.93 10.46 -10.69
C PHE A 45 19.78 9.04 -10.16
N ASN A 46 18.79 8.83 -9.29
CA ASN A 46 18.46 7.52 -8.77
C ASN A 46 17.00 7.19 -9.08
N LEU A 47 16.74 5.93 -9.39
CA LEU A 47 15.42 5.36 -9.55
C LEU A 47 15.32 4.10 -8.69
N GLY A 48 14.24 3.96 -7.93
CA GLY A 48 13.98 2.81 -7.08
C GLY A 48 12.59 2.24 -7.34
N LEU A 49 12.50 0.92 -7.43
CA LEU A 49 11.26 0.17 -7.45
C LEU A 49 11.28 -0.83 -6.31
N ASN A 50 10.23 -0.87 -5.52
CA ASN A 50 10.07 -1.84 -4.45
C ASN A 50 8.67 -2.45 -4.48
N ALA A 51 8.60 -3.77 -4.52
CA ALA A 51 7.38 -4.52 -4.27
C ALA A 51 7.59 -5.32 -2.99
N SER A 52 6.84 -5.01 -1.96
CA SER A 52 6.98 -5.59 -0.62
C SER A 52 5.74 -6.35 -0.19
N ASN A 53 5.93 -7.29 0.74
CA ASN A 53 4.87 -8.17 1.25
C ASN A 53 4.14 -8.97 0.15
N ILE A 54 4.83 -9.40 -0.89
CA ILE A 54 4.27 -10.35 -1.85
C ILE A 54 4.19 -11.71 -1.16
N GLY A 55 3.00 -12.14 -0.74
CA GLY A 55 2.94 -13.32 0.11
C GLY A 55 1.56 -13.95 0.26
N SER A 56 1.49 -14.90 1.19
CA SER A 56 0.26 -15.61 1.50
C SER A 56 -0.76 -14.73 2.22
N LYS A 57 -2.01 -15.14 2.23
CA LYS A 57 -2.99 -14.58 3.17
C LYS A 57 -2.65 -15.00 4.60
N ILE A 58 -3.21 -14.29 5.57
CA ILE A 58 -3.13 -14.57 7.00
C ILE A 58 -4.53 -14.78 7.57
N SER A 59 -4.66 -15.70 8.52
CA SER A 59 -5.91 -15.96 9.22
C SER A 59 -5.66 -16.01 10.72
N HIS A 60 -6.58 -15.45 11.51
CA HIS A 60 -6.55 -15.43 12.97
C HIS A 60 -7.73 -16.19 13.61
N ASP A 61 -8.50 -16.90 12.81
CA ASP A 61 -9.71 -17.65 13.21
C ASP A 61 -9.68 -19.11 12.73
N GLY A 62 -8.48 -19.69 12.69
CA GLY A 62 -8.29 -21.10 12.30
C GLY A 62 -8.50 -21.36 10.81
N GLY A 63 -8.52 -20.33 9.96
CA GLY A 63 -8.66 -20.46 8.50
C GLY A 63 -10.05 -20.15 7.98
N ASN A 64 -11.00 -19.75 8.82
CA ASN A 64 -12.35 -19.38 8.40
C ASN A 64 -12.34 -18.08 7.57
N THR A 65 -11.56 -17.07 8.01
CA THR A 65 -11.36 -15.86 7.21
C THR A 65 -9.88 -15.70 6.86
N ASN A 66 -9.61 -15.48 5.58
CA ASN A 66 -8.28 -15.30 5.05
C ASN A 66 -8.11 -13.86 4.54
N GLN A 67 -7.25 -13.10 5.19
CA GLN A 67 -7.00 -11.69 4.86
C GLN A 67 -5.70 -11.56 4.04
N PHE A 68 -5.71 -10.67 3.08
CA PHE A 68 -4.49 -10.32 2.36
C PHE A 68 -3.53 -9.57 3.28
N ILE A 69 -2.25 -9.94 3.24
CA ILE A 69 -1.21 -9.10 3.84
C ILE A 69 -1.02 -7.85 2.96
N PRO A 70 -0.61 -6.70 3.53
CA PRO A 70 -0.55 -5.43 2.80
C PRO A 70 0.61 -5.41 1.80
N THR A 71 0.41 -6.06 0.65
CA THR A 71 1.34 -5.98 -0.47
C THR A 71 1.39 -4.56 -0.99
N ASN A 72 2.57 -3.98 -1.13
CA ASN A 72 2.74 -2.59 -1.55
C ASN A 72 3.74 -2.47 -2.70
N LEU A 73 3.39 -1.67 -3.69
CA LEU A 73 4.27 -1.26 -4.78
C LEU A 73 4.69 0.19 -4.59
N ARG A 74 5.99 0.43 -4.59
CA ARG A 74 6.56 1.77 -4.49
C ARG A 74 7.53 2.04 -5.62
N LEU A 75 7.35 3.17 -6.29
CA LEU A 75 8.28 3.73 -7.27
C LEU A 75 8.78 5.08 -6.73
N GLY A 76 10.09 5.26 -6.68
CA GLY A 76 10.69 6.49 -6.22
C GLY A 76 11.83 6.93 -7.13
N ALA A 77 12.00 8.25 -7.23
CA ALA A 77 13.11 8.85 -7.95
C ALA A 77 13.76 9.95 -7.10
N SER A 78 15.06 10.15 -7.27
CA SER A 78 15.75 11.30 -6.69
C SER A 78 16.77 11.88 -7.67
N PHE A 79 16.94 13.19 -7.57
CA PHE A 79 17.87 13.93 -8.38
C PHE A 79 18.69 14.87 -7.50
N MET A 80 20.00 14.64 -7.42
CA MET A 80 20.95 15.41 -6.63
C MET A 80 21.79 16.29 -7.53
N VAL A 81 21.86 17.57 -7.21
CA VAL A 81 22.61 18.59 -7.93
C VAL A 81 23.67 19.20 -7.02
N PRO A 82 24.97 19.03 -7.30
CA PRO A 82 26.00 19.74 -6.57
C PRO A 82 25.96 21.22 -6.99
N ILE A 83 25.81 22.12 -6.02
CA ILE A 83 25.86 23.58 -6.24
C ILE A 83 27.35 24.01 -6.32
N ASP A 84 28.16 23.52 -5.39
CA ASP A 84 29.61 23.69 -5.33
C ASP A 84 30.25 22.52 -4.57
N GLU A 85 31.53 22.62 -4.18
CA GLU A 85 32.27 21.56 -3.50
C GLU A 85 31.69 21.16 -2.14
N TYR A 86 30.94 22.07 -1.49
CA TYR A 86 30.40 21.86 -0.14
C TYR A 86 28.88 21.75 -0.12
N ASN A 87 28.20 22.26 -1.14
CA ASN A 87 26.77 22.43 -1.15
C ASN A 87 26.09 21.54 -2.20
N THR A 88 25.12 20.75 -1.77
CA THR A 88 24.28 19.95 -2.65
C THR A 88 22.81 20.20 -2.35
N ILE A 89 21.97 20.10 -3.38
CA ILE A 89 20.52 20.09 -3.25
C ILE A 89 19.97 18.82 -3.91
N SER A 90 19.06 18.15 -3.24
CA SER A 90 18.43 16.93 -3.75
C SER A 90 16.92 17.08 -3.76
N PHE A 91 16.31 16.61 -4.83
CA PHE A 91 14.85 16.49 -4.97
C PHE A 91 14.50 15.02 -4.99
N SER A 92 13.43 14.65 -4.32
CA SER A 92 12.91 13.28 -4.31
C SER A 92 11.40 13.29 -4.53
N ALA A 93 10.92 12.27 -5.20
CA ALA A 93 9.50 12.01 -5.34
C ALA A 93 9.25 10.50 -5.31
N ASP A 94 8.16 10.09 -4.72
CA ASP A 94 7.72 8.70 -4.75
C ASP A 94 6.20 8.58 -4.87
N VAL A 95 5.79 7.47 -5.45
CA VAL A 95 4.40 7.04 -5.54
C VAL A 95 4.27 5.63 -4.99
N ASN A 96 3.17 5.39 -4.30
CA ASN A 96 2.88 4.11 -3.67
C ASN A 96 1.45 3.69 -3.97
N LYS A 97 1.25 2.39 -4.17
CA LYS A 97 -0.07 1.77 -4.28
C LYS A 97 -0.11 0.50 -3.45
N LEU A 98 -1.17 0.35 -2.67
CA LEU A 98 -1.50 -0.90 -2.00
C LEU A 98 -2.04 -1.88 -3.05
N MET A 99 -1.37 -3.04 -3.15
CA MET A 99 -1.66 -4.08 -4.13
C MET A 99 -2.54 -5.18 -3.54
N VAL A 100 -3.63 -4.77 -2.91
CA VAL A 100 -4.62 -5.66 -2.28
C VAL A 100 -5.96 -5.42 -2.95
N PRO A 101 -6.69 -6.48 -3.34
CA PRO A 101 -8.01 -6.31 -3.96
C PRO A 101 -8.96 -5.53 -3.05
N THR A 102 -9.72 -4.64 -3.66
CA THR A 102 -10.76 -3.89 -2.94
C THR A 102 -11.79 -4.87 -2.40
N LYS A 103 -11.96 -4.89 -1.06
CA LYS A 103 -12.97 -5.72 -0.43
C LYS A 103 -14.34 -5.08 -0.66
N PRO A 104 -15.32 -5.81 -1.25
CA PRO A 104 -16.68 -5.34 -1.35
C PRO A 104 -17.22 -4.90 0.02
N SER A 105 -17.82 -3.73 0.09
CA SER A 105 -18.26 -3.14 1.36
C SER A 105 -19.58 -3.72 1.84
N TYR A 106 -19.84 -3.63 3.14
CA TYR A 106 -21.16 -3.96 3.70
C TYR A 106 -22.28 -3.11 3.09
N ARG A 107 -21.98 -1.85 2.80
CA ARG A 107 -22.92 -0.95 2.10
C ARG A 107 -23.27 -1.46 0.70
N GLN A 108 -22.27 -1.93 -0.05
CA GLN A 108 -22.52 -2.50 -1.37
C GLN A 108 -23.42 -3.75 -1.29
N PHE A 109 -23.20 -4.61 -0.31
CA PHE A 109 -24.08 -5.75 -0.03
C PHE A 109 -25.51 -5.30 0.24
N LEU A 110 -25.71 -4.29 1.11
CA LEU A 110 -27.05 -3.77 1.40
C LEU A 110 -27.73 -3.17 0.16
N ASP A 111 -26.99 -2.44 -0.66
CA ASP A 111 -27.50 -1.84 -1.89
C ASP A 111 -27.97 -2.90 -2.90
N GLU A 112 -27.25 -4.02 -3.01
CA GLU A 112 -27.56 -5.11 -3.93
C GLU A 112 -28.73 -5.98 -3.44
N GLU A 113 -28.79 -6.29 -2.13
CA GLU A 113 -29.80 -7.21 -1.58
C GLU A 113 -31.11 -6.51 -1.19
N PHE A 114 -31.04 -5.28 -0.67
CA PHE A 114 -32.18 -4.56 -0.11
C PHE A 114 -32.50 -3.25 -0.84
N GLY A 115 -31.59 -2.80 -1.70
CA GLY A 115 -31.71 -1.55 -2.45
C GLY A 115 -31.01 -0.35 -1.77
N PRO A 116 -30.75 0.73 -2.56
CA PRO A 116 -29.88 1.83 -2.13
C PRO A 116 -30.47 2.73 -1.03
N GLU A 117 -31.76 2.63 -0.77
CA GLU A 117 -32.44 3.39 0.30
C GLU A 117 -32.42 2.66 1.66
N PHE A 118 -31.99 1.38 1.67
CA PHE A 118 -31.93 0.59 2.90
C PHE A 118 -30.66 0.92 3.68
N GLU A 119 -30.82 1.22 4.96
CA GLU A 119 -29.70 1.54 5.88
C GLU A 119 -29.71 0.57 7.07
N ASP A 120 -28.54 0.05 7.41
CA ASP A 120 -28.32 -0.74 8.62
C ASP A 120 -26.95 -0.40 9.24
N ASP A 121 -26.97 0.52 10.21
CA ASP A 121 -25.78 0.94 10.94
C ASP A 121 -25.36 -0.05 12.04
N SER A 122 -26.23 -1.02 12.35
CA SER A 122 -26.00 -1.99 13.44
C SER A 122 -25.32 -3.28 13.00
N TYR A 123 -25.05 -3.43 11.69
CA TYR A 123 -24.52 -4.66 11.11
C TYR A 123 -25.38 -5.91 11.42
N SER A 124 -26.69 -5.75 11.40
CA SER A 124 -27.65 -6.82 11.72
C SER A 124 -27.56 -8.01 10.77
N TYR A 125 -27.09 -7.78 9.54
CA TYR A 125 -26.93 -8.79 8.47
C TYR A 125 -25.48 -9.20 8.26
N ALA A 126 -24.67 -9.19 9.32
CA ALA A 126 -23.23 -9.51 9.22
C ALA A 126 -22.97 -10.94 8.70
N SER A 127 -23.80 -11.91 9.07
CA SER A 127 -23.68 -13.32 8.62
C SER A 127 -24.07 -13.48 7.15
N GLU A 128 -25.12 -12.78 6.71
CA GLU A 128 -25.56 -12.75 5.32
C GLU A 128 -24.51 -12.06 4.45
N TYR A 129 -23.93 -10.97 4.94
CA TYR A 129 -22.83 -10.30 4.25
C TYR A 129 -21.61 -11.23 4.08
N GLN A 130 -21.24 -12.01 5.08
CA GLN A 130 -20.15 -12.99 4.92
C GLN A 130 -20.48 -14.04 3.85
N SER A 131 -21.72 -14.56 3.87
CA SER A 131 -22.16 -15.53 2.88
C SER A 131 -22.19 -14.94 1.45
N TRP A 132 -22.63 -13.70 1.33
CA TRP A 132 -22.61 -12.96 0.06
C TRP A 132 -21.18 -12.72 -0.42
N LEU A 133 -20.25 -12.34 0.50
CA LEU A 133 -18.85 -12.13 0.18
C LEU A 133 -18.18 -13.42 -0.30
N ASP A 134 -18.50 -14.55 0.31
CA ASP A 134 -18.02 -15.87 -0.15
C ASP A 134 -18.56 -16.20 -1.54
N ALA A 135 -19.85 -15.97 -1.77
CA ALA A 135 -20.48 -16.19 -3.08
C ALA A 135 -19.91 -15.27 -4.18
N SER A 136 -19.43 -14.07 -3.82
CA SER A 136 -18.73 -13.16 -4.76
C SER A 136 -17.38 -13.68 -5.22
N GLY A 137 -16.83 -14.71 -4.57
CA GLY A 137 -15.50 -15.26 -4.84
C GLY A 137 -14.34 -14.38 -4.35
N TYR A 138 -14.59 -13.35 -3.54
CA TYR A 138 -13.53 -12.50 -3.00
C TYR A 138 -12.54 -13.30 -2.15
N ASN A 139 -13.07 -14.21 -1.32
CA ASN A 139 -12.25 -15.04 -0.45
C ASN A 139 -11.42 -16.09 -1.21
N ASP A 140 -11.82 -16.44 -2.44
CA ASP A 140 -11.11 -17.38 -3.31
C ASP A 140 -10.00 -16.74 -4.15
N ILE A 141 -9.91 -15.40 -4.17
CA ILE A 141 -8.86 -14.71 -4.90
C ILE A 141 -7.50 -15.10 -4.31
N SER A 142 -6.63 -15.68 -5.16
CA SER A 142 -5.26 -15.99 -4.73
C SER A 142 -4.45 -14.72 -4.49
N PRO A 143 -3.41 -14.73 -3.62
CA PRO A 143 -2.57 -13.56 -3.35
C PRO A 143 -2.00 -12.93 -4.62
N ILE A 144 -1.48 -13.74 -5.53
CA ILE A 144 -0.91 -13.25 -6.80
C ILE A 144 -1.98 -12.65 -7.71
N SER A 145 -3.14 -13.31 -7.85
CA SER A 145 -4.26 -12.76 -8.62
C SER A 145 -4.76 -11.44 -8.03
N GLY A 146 -4.76 -11.34 -6.70
CA GLY A 146 -5.15 -10.12 -5.98
C GLY A 146 -4.28 -8.93 -6.33
N ILE A 147 -2.96 -9.13 -6.43
CA ILE A 147 -2.01 -8.09 -6.86
C ILE A 147 -2.39 -7.52 -8.22
N PHE A 148 -2.71 -8.37 -9.20
CA PHE A 148 -3.08 -7.90 -10.54
C PHE A 148 -4.49 -7.30 -10.58
N LYS A 149 -5.45 -7.85 -9.84
CA LYS A 149 -6.81 -7.31 -9.75
C LYS A 149 -6.83 -5.91 -9.15
N SER A 150 -5.98 -5.61 -8.15
CA SER A 150 -5.92 -4.32 -7.46
C SER A 150 -5.57 -3.12 -8.35
N PHE A 151 -5.32 -3.32 -9.64
CA PHE A 151 -5.13 -2.21 -10.59
C PHE A 151 -6.42 -1.79 -11.31
N ALA A 152 -7.50 -2.55 -11.17
CA ALA A 152 -8.72 -2.32 -11.94
C ALA A 152 -9.98 -2.84 -11.21
N ASP A 153 -10.00 -2.86 -9.89
CA ASP A 153 -11.10 -3.39 -9.08
C ASP A 153 -11.83 -2.35 -8.22
N ALA A 154 -11.41 -1.09 -8.31
CA ALA A 154 -12.09 -0.01 -7.60
C ALA A 154 -13.53 0.19 -8.16
N PRO A 155 -14.58 0.20 -7.32
CA PRO A 155 -15.96 0.34 -7.75
C PRO A 155 -16.25 1.62 -8.56
N GLY A 156 -15.54 2.72 -8.25
CA GLY A 156 -15.62 3.99 -8.98
C GLY A 156 -14.75 4.05 -10.25
N GLY A 157 -14.15 2.91 -10.68
CA GLY A 157 -13.35 2.78 -11.88
C GLY A 157 -12.02 3.54 -11.78
N PHE A 158 -11.46 3.91 -12.95
CA PHE A 158 -10.12 4.49 -13.06
C PHE A 158 -9.88 5.73 -12.18
N LYS A 159 -10.90 6.55 -11.94
CA LYS A 159 -10.77 7.73 -11.07
C LYS A 159 -10.50 7.32 -9.61
N GLU A 160 -11.19 6.30 -9.13
CA GLU A 160 -11.00 5.79 -7.77
C GLU A 160 -9.65 5.05 -7.65
N GLU A 161 -9.24 4.31 -8.68
CA GLU A 161 -7.91 3.71 -8.76
C GLU A 161 -6.79 4.74 -8.57
N LEU A 162 -6.91 5.93 -9.18
CA LEU A 162 -5.97 7.02 -9.00
C LEU A 162 -5.98 7.59 -7.57
N GLN A 163 -7.10 7.53 -6.87
CA GLN A 163 -7.23 7.97 -5.48
C GLN A 163 -6.55 7.00 -4.49
N GLU A 164 -6.30 5.76 -4.89
CA GLU A 164 -5.56 4.77 -4.09
C GLU A 164 -4.06 4.98 -4.13
N ILE A 165 -3.59 5.82 -5.06
CA ILE A 165 -2.17 6.16 -5.15
C ILE A 165 -1.90 7.30 -4.17
N TYR A 166 -0.98 7.05 -3.24
CA TYR A 166 -0.43 8.10 -2.40
C TYR A 166 1.00 8.42 -2.82
N TRP A 167 1.39 9.67 -2.65
CA TRP A 167 2.66 10.17 -3.14
C TRP A 167 3.34 11.12 -2.16
N GLY A 168 4.64 11.21 -2.29
CA GLY A 168 5.46 12.11 -1.52
C GLY A 168 6.45 12.86 -2.41
N VAL A 169 6.78 14.07 -1.99
CA VAL A 169 7.88 14.85 -2.58
C VAL A 169 8.75 15.40 -1.46
N GLY A 170 10.03 15.51 -1.71
CA GLY A 170 10.98 16.00 -0.75
C GLY A 170 12.09 16.82 -1.37
N VAL A 171 12.65 17.72 -0.57
CA VAL A 171 13.86 18.46 -0.88
C VAL A 171 14.83 18.35 0.28
N GLU A 172 16.10 18.16 -0.03
CA GLU A 172 17.18 18.16 0.92
C GLU A 172 18.27 19.13 0.46
N TYR A 173 18.71 19.97 1.36
CA TYR A 173 19.95 20.70 1.21
C TYR A 173 20.99 20.11 2.16
N ALA A 174 22.17 19.82 1.62
CA ALA A 174 23.30 19.30 2.39
C ALA A 174 24.50 20.25 2.28
N TYR A 175 25.11 20.56 3.44
CA TYR A 175 26.36 21.30 3.54
C TYR A 175 27.46 20.38 4.04
N ASN A 176 28.50 20.24 3.24
CA ASN A 176 29.70 19.42 3.52
C ASN A 176 29.40 17.99 3.96
N ASN A 177 28.27 17.41 3.54
CA ASN A 177 27.77 16.10 3.98
C ASN A 177 27.68 15.93 5.51
N GLN A 178 27.61 17.02 6.26
CA GLN A 178 27.54 17.05 7.73
C GLN A 178 26.25 17.70 8.22
N PHE A 179 25.83 18.78 7.58
CA PHE A 179 24.60 19.47 7.88
C PHE A 179 23.54 19.18 6.82
N PHE A 180 22.34 18.79 7.26
CA PHE A 180 21.22 18.48 6.36
C PHE A 180 19.99 19.25 6.80
N LEU A 181 19.37 19.98 5.86
CA LEU A 181 18.04 20.57 6.01
C LEU A 181 17.11 19.87 5.05
N ARG A 182 15.99 19.33 5.58
CA ARG A 182 15.02 18.56 4.80
C ARG A 182 13.62 19.13 4.97
N GLY A 183 12.88 19.14 3.87
CA GLY A 183 11.46 19.44 3.87
C GLY A 183 10.76 18.50 2.88
N GLY A 184 9.51 18.19 3.14
CA GLY A 184 8.75 17.32 2.27
C GLY A 184 7.26 17.46 2.49
N TYR A 185 6.51 16.86 1.58
CA TYR A 185 5.07 16.79 1.65
C TYR A 185 4.60 15.40 1.24
N HIS A 186 3.69 14.85 2.01
CA HIS A 186 3.04 13.57 1.76
C HIS A 186 1.55 13.80 1.53
N TYR A 187 0.99 13.12 0.54
CA TYR A 187 -0.41 13.20 0.19
C TYR A 187 -1.03 11.81 0.05
N GLU A 188 -2.15 11.63 0.73
CA GLU A 188 -3.07 10.51 0.57
C GLU A 188 -4.49 11.05 0.42
N ASN A 189 -5.30 10.40 -0.44
CA ASN A 189 -6.65 10.84 -0.69
C ASN A 189 -7.52 10.73 0.58
N GLU A 190 -8.43 11.69 0.79
CA GLU A 190 -9.28 11.76 1.99
C GLU A 190 -10.22 10.57 2.17
N PHE A 191 -10.62 9.92 1.08
CA PHE A 191 -11.48 8.73 1.10
C PHE A 191 -10.69 7.43 1.30
N LYS A 192 -9.37 7.46 1.19
CA LYS A 192 -8.50 6.27 1.24
C LYS A 192 -7.53 6.27 2.45
N GLY A 193 -7.58 7.27 3.32
CA GLY A 193 -6.74 7.35 4.52
C GLY A 193 -6.53 8.77 5.04
N ASN A 194 -6.64 9.78 4.18
CA ASN A 194 -6.59 11.21 4.54
C ASN A 194 -5.33 11.66 5.30
N ARG A 195 -4.19 11.06 5.00
CA ARG A 195 -2.91 11.46 5.61
C ARG A 195 -2.21 12.50 4.75
N LYS A 196 -1.99 13.70 5.32
CA LYS A 196 -1.29 14.82 4.68
C LYS A 196 -0.37 15.46 5.71
N TYR A 197 0.92 15.51 5.43
CA TYR A 197 1.94 16.12 6.30
C TYR A 197 3.23 16.43 5.55
#